data_d90733dae77807040ec3db97123f9e1c
#
_entry.id   d90733dae77807040ec3db97123f9e1c
#
_cell.length_a   1.000
_cell.length_b   1.000
_cell.length_c   1.000
_cell.angle_alpha   90.00
_cell.angle_beta   90.00
_cell.angle_gamma   90.00
#
_symmetry.space_group_name_H-M   'P 1'
#
loop_
_entity.id
_entity.type
_entity.pdbx_description
1 polymer ?
#
loop_
_entity_poly.entity_id
_entity_poly.type
_entity_poly.pdbx_seq_one_letter_code
_entity_poly.pdbx_strand_id
1 'polypeptide(L)'
;DDVWIYETTSWTVNRSINTNRGSNNAVAWSPDGNTIATCEAWEGSGARVRLYEVVSGLQNWKYDTSTTCNDIEFSPDGTQLVAAHTYYQSDGASLRIFKVDASAATIVDTMSGPRPGGCTSSGNGNNCGSIYGIGWHPDGDYIISAHGRNDEGIYHWIVDPDIDNDGVLNADDAFPEENTQWNDTDNDGYGDNPLPAYEGDDCPTVHGTSTEDRFGCPDEDGDGWSDDNDDYLGDILQWADADSDGHPDNTDDTRDPNPHGTVDWLPN
;
A
#
# COMPACT_ATOMS: atom_id res chain seq x y z
N ASP A 1 16.77 -30.76 -14.19
CA ASP A 1 16.99 -30.49 -12.77
C ASP A 1 15.66 -30.62 -12.06
N ASP A 2 15.69 -31.14 -10.81
CA ASP A 2 14.50 -31.51 -10.07
C ASP A 2 14.38 -30.63 -8.82
N VAL A 3 13.16 -30.35 -8.39
CA VAL A 3 12.88 -29.87 -7.04
C VAL A 3 12.71 -31.09 -6.13
N TRP A 4 13.48 -31.12 -5.04
CA TRP A 4 13.45 -32.20 -4.07
C TRP A 4 12.73 -31.76 -2.80
N ILE A 5 11.75 -32.50 -2.38
CA ILE A 5 10.98 -32.30 -1.15
C ILE A 5 11.46 -33.30 -0.11
N TYR A 6 11.87 -32.81 1.05
CA TYR A 6 12.40 -33.60 2.15
C TYR A 6 11.46 -33.59 3.35
N GLU A 7 11.38 -34.73 4.03
CA GLU A 7 10.79 -34.78 5.37
C GLU A 7 11.73 -34.13 6.38
N THR A 8 11.24 -33.13 7.13
CA THR A 8 12.07 -32.35 8.06
C THR A 8 12.53 -33.14 9.31
N THR A 9 11.82 -34.21 9.63
CA THR A 9 12.15 -35.07 10.80
C THR A 9 13.22 -36.12 10.52
N SER A 10 13.23 -36.65 9.30
CA SER A 10 14.12 -37.74 8.89
C SER A 10 15.17 -37.36 7.85
N TRP A 11 15.03 -36.20 7.26
CA TRP A 11 15.84 -35.72 6.12
C TRP A 11 15.85 -36.67 4.92
N THR A 12 14.81 -37.50 4.83
CA THR A 12 14.63 -38.40 3.68
C THR A 12 13.83 -37.69 2.57
N VAL A 13 14.12 -38.06 1.34
CA VAL A 13 13.37 -37.55 0.19
C VAL A 13 11.93 -38.07 0.26
N ASN A 14 11.00 -37.16 0.40
CA ASN A 14 9.57 -37.47 0.30
C ASN A 14 9.17 -37.60 -1.17
N ARG A 15 9.60 -36.63 -2.00
CA ARG A 15 9.25 -36.54 -3.41
C ARG A 15 10.26 -35.74 -4.20
N SER A 16 10.31 -35.97 -5.53
CA SER A 16 10.92 -35.04 -6.50
C SER A 16 9.91 -34.62 -7.55
N ILE A 17 10.00 -33.37 -7.97
CA ILE A 17 9.23 -32.79 -9.08
C ILE A 17 10.24 -32.52 -10.20
N ASN A 18 10.03 -33.18 -11.35
CA ASN A 18 10.89 -32.97 -12.51
C ASN A 18 10.50 -31.69 -13.24
N THR A 19 11.39 -30.72 -13.28
CA THR A 19 11.15 -29.43 -13.94
C THR A 19 11.49 -29.43 -15.43
N ASN A 20 11.89 -30.59 -15.97
CA ASN A 20 12.06 -30.91 -17.40
C ASN A 20 13.14 -30.10 -18.16
N ARG A 21 13.82 -29.17 -17.62
CA ARG A 21 15.02 -28.44 -18.11
C ARG A 21 15.21 -27.11 -17.36
N GLY A 22 16.43 -26.67 -17.28
CA GLY A 22 16.82 -25.37 -16.76
C GLY A 22 17.30 -25.39 -15.32
N SER A 23 18.20 -24.46 -14.99
CA SER A 23 18.64 -24.26 -13.63
C SER A 23 17.56 -23.49 -12.87
N ASN A 24 16.99 -24.11 -11.83
CA ASN A 24 16.11 -23.39 -10.92
C ASN A 24 16.93 -22.45 -10.05
N ASN A 25 16.66 -21.15 -10.12
CA ASN A 25 17.30 -20.13 -9.28
C ASN A 25 16.61 -19.99 -7.94
N ALA A 26 15.29 -20.11 -7.92
CA ALA A 26 14.51 -20.02 -6.70
C ALA A 26 13.29 -20.95 -6.73
N VAL A 27 12.77 -21.25 -5.57
CA VAL A 27 11.59 -22.05 -5.32
C VAL A 27 10.83 -21.44 -4.14
N ALA A 28 9.50 -21.36 -4.29
CA ALA A 28 8.61 -20.93 -3.23
C ALA A 28 7.53 -21.99 -2.98
N TRP A 29 7.09 -22.06 -1.74
CA TRP A 29 6.01 -22.93 -1.29
C TRP A 29 4.78 -22.09 -0.97
N SER A 30 3.61 -22.50 -1.47
CA SER A 30 2.37 -21.81 -1.11
C SER A 30 2.07 -21.91 0.39
N PRO A 31 1.43 -20.92 1.00
CA PRO A 31 1.09 -20.94 2.43
C PRO A 31 0.24 -22.14 2.86
N ASP A 32 -0.60 -22.64 1.98
CA ASP A 32 -1.46 -23.82 2.20
C ASP A 32 -0.73 -25.17 2.04
N GLY A 33 0.52 -25.13 1.54
CA GLY A 33 1.35 -26.32 1.31
C GLY A 33 0.97 -27.14 0.07
N ASN A 34 0.05 -26.71 -0.76
CA ASN A 34 -0.48 -27.50 -1.88
C ASN A 34 0.25 -27.28 -3.19
N THR A 35 0.91 -26.14 -3.35
CA THR A 35 1.61 -25.79 -4.58
C THR A 35 3.06 -25.36 -4.35
N ILE A 36 3.89 -25.55 -5.38
CA ILE A 36 5.28 -25.07 -5.44
C ILE A 36 5.44 -24.29 -6.73
N ALA A 37 6.06 -23.11 -6.61
CA ALA A 37 6.49 -22.32 -7.73
C ALA A 37 8.01 -22.45 -7.95
N THR A 38 8.45 -22.43 -9.19
CA THR A 38 9.87 -22.41 -9.58
C THR A 38 10.18 -21.25 -10.52
N CYS A 39 11.40 -20.78 -10.41
CA CYS A 39 11.95 -19.64 -11.09
C CYS A 39 13.24 -20.06 -11.77
N GLU A 40 13.28 -20.06 -13.11
CA GLU A 40 14.38 -20.60 -13.91
C GLU A 40 15.34 -19.54 -14.43
N ALA A 41 16.63 -19.90 -14.51
CA ALA A 41 17.63 -19.13 -15.22
C ALA A 41 17.42 -19.17 -16.73
N TRP A 42 17.98 -18.18 -17.44
CA TRP A 42 18.02 -18.18 -18.89
C TRP A 42 19.04 -19.21 -19.40
N GLU A 43 18.56 -20.19 -20.17
CA GLU A 43 19.41 -21.21 -20.83
C GLU A 43 19.10 -21.26 -22.34
N GLY A 44 19.45 -20.22 -23.10
CA GLY A 44 19.37 -20.22 -24.56
C GLY A 44 18.00 -20.37 -25.21
N SER A 45 17.01 -20.88 -24.49
CA SER A 45 15.61 -21.07 -24.92
C SER A 45 14.60 -20.26 -24.12
N GLY A 46 15.04 -19.36 -23.25
CA GLY A 46 14.21 -18.58 -22.35
C GLY A 46 14.27 -19.09 -20.90
N ALA A 47 13.87 -18.22 -19.97
CA ALA A 47 13.62 -18.56 -18.58
C ALA A 47 12.12 -18.84 -18.39
N ARG A 48 11.77 -19.41 -17.24
CA ARG A 48 10.38 -19.77 -16.97
C ARG A 48 10.02 -19.55 -15.52
N VAL A 49 8.76 -19.18 -15.32
CA VAL A 49 8.05 -19.32 -14.04
C VAL A 49 7.09 -20.47 -14.19
N ARG A 50 7.07 -21.39 -13.26
CA ARG A 50 6.17 -22.54 -13.28
C ARG A 50 5.52 -22.77 -11.94
N LEU A 51 4.29 -23.27 -11.96
CA LEU A 51 3.52 -23.69 -10.81
C LEU A 51 3.22 -25.19 -10.91
N TYR A 52 3.41 -25.89 -9.80
CA TYR A 52 3.20 -27.33 -9.67
C TYR A 52 2.31 -27.66 -8.49
N GLU A 53 1.44 -28.65 -8.65
CA GLU A 53 0.73 -29.28 -7.53
C GLU A 53 1.67 -30.23 -6.78
N VAL A 54 1.75 -30.09 -5.46
CA VAL A 54 2.67 -30.88 -4.61
C VAL A 54 2.29 -32.36 -4.61
N VAL A 55 1.01 -32.69 -4.52
CA VAL A 55 0.55 -34.08 -4.35
C VAL A 55 0.73 -34.90 -5.64
N SER A 56 0.41 -34.37 -6.79
CA SER A 56 0.54 -35.05 -8.07
C SER A 56 1.91 -34.87 -8.73
N GLY A 57 2.59 -33.77 -8.43
CA GLY A 57 3.79 -33.29 -9.12
C GLY A 57 3.49 -32.78 -10.54
N LEU A 58 2.21 -32.57 -10.87
CA LEU A 58 1.82 -32.05 -12.17
C LEU A 58 2.00 -30.55 -12.24
N GLN A 59 2.43 -30.07 -13.40
CA GLN A 59 2.52 -28.65 -13.70
C GLN A 59 1.12 -28.08 -13.94
N ASN A 60 0.72 -27.08 -13.15
CA ASN A 60 -0.53 -26.37 -13.33
C ASN A 60 -0.44 -25.43 -14.52
N TRP A 61 0.58 -24.57 -14.53
CA TRP A 61 0.86 -23.66 -15.63
C TRP A 61 2.35 -23.31 -15.73
N LYS A 62 2.73 -22.67 -16.82
CA LYS A 62 4.04 -22.05 -17.01
C LYS A 62 3.91 -20.69 -17.69
N TYR A 63 4.87 -19.83 -17.41
CA TYR A 63 5.09 -18.58 -18.13
C TYR A 63 6.51 -18.56 -18.70
N ASP A 64 6.61 -18.44 -20.02
CA ASP A 64 7.90 -18.30 -20.70
C ASP A 64 8.31 -16.81 -20.72
N THR A 65 9.47 -16.48 -20.19
CA THR A 65 10.00 -15.12 -20.12
C THR A 65 11.28 -14.97 -20.93
N SER A 66 11.52 -13.78 -21.46
CA SER A 66 12.77 -13.44 -22.18
C SER A 66 13.93 -13.10 -21.25
N THR A 67 13.72 -13.11 -19.95
CA THR A 67 14.70 -12.70 -18.94
C THR A 67 14.84 -13.73 -17.85
N THR A 68 16.04 -13.81 -17.25
CA THR A 68 16.25 -14.70 -16.09
C THR A 68 15.32 -14.32 -14.96
N CYS A 69 14.63 -15.31 -14.41
CA CYS A 69 13.93 -15.18 -13.14
C CYS A 69 14.92 -15.46 -12.01
N ASN A 70 15.03 -14.56 -11.05
CA ASN A 70 16.04 -14.61 -9.99
C ASN A 70 15.46 -15.06 -8.66
N ASP A 71 14.23 -14.64 -8.36
CA ASP A 71 13.56 -14.96 -7.11
C ASP A 71 12.03 -15.04 -7.30
N ILE A 72 11.34 -15.74 -6.39
CA ILE A 72 9.91 -16.01 -6.48
C ILE A 72 9.31 -16.21 -5.10
N GLU A 73 8.13 -15.65 -4.85
CA GLU A 73 7.44 -15.76 -3.56
C GLU A 73 5.92 -15.72 -3.73
N PHE A 74 5.20 -16.45 -2.88
CA PHE A 74 3.74 -16.35 -2.79
C PHE A 74 3.32 -15.20 -1.89
N SER A 75 2.16 -14.60 -2.19
CA SER A 75 1.47 -13.73 -1.24
C SER A 75 1.09 -14.51 0.02
N PRO A 76 0.96 -13.83 1.17
CA PRO A 76 0.61 -14.48 2.44
C PRO A 76 -0.72 -15.23 2.41
N ASP A 77 -1.68 -14.79 1.61
CA ASP A 77 -2.97 -15.45 1.38
C ASP A 77 -2.92 -16.59 0.34
N GLY A 78 -1.80 -16.72 -0.39
CA GLY A 78 -1.58 -17.74 -1.42
C GLY A 78 -2.28 -17.49 -2.75
N THR A 79 -2.96 -16.38 -2.94
CA THR A 79 -3.73 -16.08 -4.15
C THR A 79 -2.87 -15.55 -5.29
N GLN A 80 -1.73 -14.95 -4.95
CA GLN A 80 -0.81 -14.34 -5.90
C GLN A 80 0.60 -14.93 -5.77
N LEU A 81 1.38 -14.78 -6.85
CA LEU A 81 2.78 -15.19 -6.93
C LEU A 81 3.58 -14.07 -7.58
N VAL A 82 4.58 -13.54 -6.89
CA VAL A 82 5.50 -12.56 -7.45
C VAL A 82 6.78 -13.23 -7.95
N ALA A 83 7.25 -12.84 -9.13
CA ALA A 83 8.53 -13.27 -9.70
C ALA A 83 9.42 -12.07 -10.02
N ALA A 84 10.66 -12.12 -9.55
CA ALA A 84 11.69 -11.11 -9.78
C ALA A 84 12.56 -11.49 -10.97
N HIS A 85 12.79 -10.54 -11.85
CA HIS A 85 13.50 -10.77 -13.10
C HIS A 85 14.75 -9.90 -13.25
N THR A 86 15.71 -10.41 -14.03
CA THR A 86 16.77 -9.59 -14.59
C THR A 86 16.15 -8.65 -15.61
N TYR A 87 16.37 -7.36 -15.44
CA TYR A 87 15.90 -6.37 -16.40
C TYR A 87 16.50 -6.59 -17.80
N TYR A 88 15.65 -6.61 -18.82
CA TYR A 88 16.07 -6.61 -20.21
C TYR A 88 15.23 -5.63 -21.04
N GLN A 89 15.86 -4.92 -21.96
CA GLN A 89 15.28 -3.78 -22.69
C GLN A 89 13.98 -4.06 -23.47
N SER A 90 13.77 -5.29 -23.88
CA SER A 90 12.63 -5.63 -24.73
C SER A 90 11.32 -5.87 -23.95
N ASP A 91 11.42 -6.04 -22.64
CA ASP A 91 10.33 -6.51 -21.80
C ASP A 91 9.97 -5.52 -20.68
N GLY A 92 10.93 -4.73 -20.20
CA GLY A 92 10.72 -3.58 -19.31
C GLY A 92 10.32 -3.90 -17.86
N ALA A 93 9.75 -5.06 -17.58
CA ALA A 93 9.25 -5.40 -16.26
C ALA A 93 10.30 -6.12 -15.41
N SER A 94 10.51 -5.63 -14.18
CA SER A 94 11.43 -6.25 -13.21
C SER A 94 10.70 -7.18 -12.25
N LEU A 95 9.43 -6.91 -11.92
CA LEU A 95 8.54 -7.78 -11.18
C LEU A 95 7.32 -8.14 -12.04
N ARG A 96 6.84 -9.36 -11.87
CA ARG A 96 5.56 -9.82 -12.41
C ARG A 96 4.77 -10.52 -11.33
N ILE A 97 3.52 -10.15 -11.21
CA ILE A 97 2.57 -10.75 -10.28
C ILE A 97 1.60 -11.61 -11.08
N PHE A 98 1.45 -12.86 -10.67
CA PHE A 98 0.60 -13.85 -11.31
C PHE A 98 -0.53 -14.27 -10.37
N LYS A 99 -1.67 -14.59 -10.94
CA LYS A 99 -2.77 -15.24 -10.24
C LYS A 99 -2.50 -16.75 -10.10
N VAL A 100 -2.62 -17.29 -8.89
CA VAL A 100 -2.26 -18.69 -8.58
C VAL A 100 -3.33 -19.68 -9.02
N ASP A 101 -4.59 -19.36 -8.83
CA ASP A 101 -5.75 -20.24 -9.10
C ASP A 101 -6.12 -20.37 -10.59
N ALA A 102 -5.41 -19.67 -11.46
CA ALA A 102 -5.67 -19.69 -12.88
C ALA A 102 -5.25 -21.03 -13.53
N SER A 103 -5.98 -21.49 -14.52
CA SER A 103 -5.64 -22.66 -15.35
C SER A 103 -4.50 -22.38 -16.33
N ALA A 104 -4.07 -21.14 -16.44
CA ALA A 104 -2.93 -20.65 -17.24
C ALA A 104 -2.25 -19.50 -16.51
N ALA A 105 -0.97 -19.26 -16.81
CA ALA A 105 -0.23 -18.15 -16.24
C ALA A 105 -0.90 -16.82 -16.61
N THR A 106 -1.54 -16.20 -15.66
CA THR A 106 -2.23 -14.91 -15.80
C THR A 106 -1.47 -13.86 -15.02
N ILE A 107 -0.92 -12.87 -15.72
CA ILE A 107 -0.28 -11.71 -15.08
C ILE A 107 -1.39 -10.76 -14.66
N VAL A 108 -1.39 -10.39 -13.36
CA VAL A 108 -2.30 -9.39 -12.82
C VAL A 108 -1.65 -8.02 -12.76
N ASP A 109 -0.32 -7.97 -12.53
CA ASP A 109 0.42 -6.72 -12.55
C ASP A 109 1.88 -6.89 -12.97
N THR A 110 2.50 -5.80 -13.46
CA THR A 110 3.92 -5.73 -13.84
C THR A 110 4.55 -4.43 -13.37
N MET A 111 5.56 -4.54 -12.53
CA MET A 111 6.25 -3.38 -11.98
C MET A 111 7.64 -3.22 -12.61
N SER A 112 7.92 -2.01 -13.08
CA SER A 112 9.22 -1.65 -13.63
C SER A 112 9.96 -0.78 -12.63
N GLY A 113 11.07 -1.25 -12.11
CA GLY A 113 11.89 -0.51 -11.16
C GLY A 113 12.39 0.83 -11.72
N PRO A 114 12.73 1.78 -10.83
CA PRO A 114 13.31 3.04 -11.25
C PRO A 114 14.58 2.76 -12.04
N ARG A 115 14.75 3.48 -13.15
CA ARG A 115 16.00 3.47 -13.92
C ARG A 115 16.95 4.50 -13.32
N PRO A 116 18.05 4.13 -12.69
CA PRO A 116 19.04 5.12 -12.27
C PRO A 116 19.54 5.90 -13.50
N GLY A 117 19.77 7.19 -13.32
CA GLY A 117 20.34 8.03 -14.34
C GLY A 117 21.74 7.53 -14.72
N GLY A 118 21.88 6.88 -15.86
CA GLY A 118 23.12 6.26 -16.33
C GLY A 118 22.93 4.89 -16.98
N CYS A 119 21.79 4.27 -16.83
CA CYS A 119 21.45 3.05 -17.57
C CYS A 119 21.07 3.38 -19.00
N THR A 120 22.09 3.52 -19.87
CA THR A 120 21.87 3.74 -21.30
C THR A 120 21.61 2.41 -22.01
N SER A 121 20.67 2.45 -22.94
CA SER A 121 20.16 1.33 -23.73
C SER A 121 21.13 0.74 -24.74
N SER A 122 22.41 1.04 -24.68
CA SER A 122 23.37 0.59 -25.68
C SER A 122 24.36 -0.45 -25.16
N GLY A 123 24.06 -1.68 -25.47
CA GLY A 123 24.99 -2.78 -25.71
C GLY A 123 26.04 -3.09 -24.63
N ASN A 124 25.92 -4.22 -24.05
CA ASN A 124 26.78 -4.96 -23.14
C ASN A 124 26.32 -5.02 -21.70
N GLY A 125 25.27 -5.80 -21.45
CA GLY A 125 25.11 -6.49 -20.17
C GLY A 125 24.96 -5.65 -18.91
N ASN A 126 24.51 -4.41 -19.01
CA ASN A 126 24.18 -3.62 -17.85
C ASN A 126 22.77 -4.02 -17.35
N ASN A 127 22.73 -4.93 -16.40
CA ASN A 127 21.54 -5.40 -15.72
C ASN A 127 21.01 -4.33 -14.74
N CYS A 128 20.79 -3.12 -15.23
CA CYS A 128 20.18 -2.05 -14.46
C CYS A 128 18.74 -2.39 -14.15
N GLY A 129 18.33 -2.27 -12.91
CA GLY A 129 16.99 -2.63 -12.48
C GLY A 129 16.76 -4.14 -12.28
N SER A 130 17.83 -4.96 -12.29
CA SER A 130 17.73 -6.38 -11.95
C SER A 130 17.41 -6.57 -10.48
N ILE A 131 16.37 -7.30 -10.18
CA ILE A 131 15.99 -7.68 -8.83
C ILE A 131 16.57 -9.05 -8.52
N TYR A 132 17.22 -9.19 -7.38
CA TYR A 132 17.89 -10.43 -6.96
C TYR A 132 17.23 -11.09 -5.74
N GLY A 133 16.42 -10.35 -5.02
CA GLY A 133 15.67 -10.88 -3.88
C GLY A 133 14.39 -10.09 -3.70
N ILE A 134 13.35 -10.75 -3.29
CA ILE A 134 12.05 -10.19 -2.96
C ILE A 134 11.58 -10.70 -1.61
N GLY A 135 10.69 -9.95 -0.98
CA GLY A 135 9.98 -10.37 0.22
C GLY A 135 8.59 -9.79 0.19
N TRP A 136 7.59 -10.62 0.43
CA TRP A 136 6.22 -10.14 0.58
C TRP A 136 5.97 -9.75 2.04
N HIS A 137 5.32 -8.60 2.26
CA HIS A 137 4.91 -8.21 3.60
C HIS A 137 3.83 -9.17 4.12
N PRO A 138 3.85 -9.56 5.41
CA PRO A 138 2.88 -10.50 5.95
C PRO A 138 1.40 -10.12 5.79
N ASP A 139 1.10 -8.84 5.68
CA ASP A 139 -0.28 -8.36 5.48
C ASP A 139 -0.73 -8.43 4.01
N GLY A 140 0.21 -8.63 3.06
CA GLY A 140 -0.10 -8.79 1.64
C GLY A 140 0.01 -7.52 0.80
N ASP A 141 0.07 -6.35 1.42
CA ASP A 141 -0.07 -5.04 0.76
C ASP A 141 1.20 -4.58 0.06
N TYR A 142 2.36 -5.11 0.47
CA TYR A 142 3.65 -4.63 0.01
C TYR A 142 4.59 -5.75 -0.41
N ILE A 143 5.40 -5.45 -1.41
CA ILE A 143 6.59 -6.24 -1.76
C ILE A 143 7.82 -5.37 -1.53
N ILE A 144 8.84 -5.91 -0.89
CA ILE A 144 10.19 -5.33 -0.88
C ILE A 144 11.06 -6.04 -1.91
N SER A 145 11.94 -5.31 -2.57
CA SER A 145 12.91 -5.90 -3.51
C SER A 145 14.31 -5.39 -3.28
N ALA A 146 15.29 -6.30 -3.39
CA ALA A 146 16.70 -6.00 -3.34
C ALA A 146 17.29 -5.94 -4.75
N HIS A 147 17.85 -4.79 -5.12
CA HIS A 147 18.46 -4.55 -6.42
C HIS A 147 19.99 -4.61 -6.33
N GLY A 148 20.64 -5.06 -7.39
CA GLY A 148 22.07 -5.10 -7.51
C GLY A 148 22.59 -4.44 -8.79
N ARG A 149 23.91 -4.17 -8.83
CA ARG A 149 24.62 -3.56 -9.95
C ARG A 149 24.09 -2.18 -10.38
N ASN A 150 24.72 -1.11 -9.95
CA ASN A 150 24.44 0.28 -10.29
C ASN A 150 23.09 0.85 -9.82
N ASP A 151 22.27 0.03 -9.21
CA ASP A 151 20.95 0.37 -8.69
C ASP A 151 20.83 -0.15 -7.26
N GLU A 152 21.92 -0.08 -6.52
CA GLU A 152 22.01 -0.61 -5.16
C GLU A 152 20.95 0.02 -4.26
N GLY A 153 19.96 -0.79 -3.85
CA GLY A 153 18.91 -0.32 -2.98
C GLY A 153 17.89 -1.39 -2.65
N ILE A 154 17.09 -1.09 -1.66
CA ILE A 154 15.86 -1.81 -1.34
C ILE A 154 14.72 -0.90 -1.75
N TYR A 155 13.79 -1.44 -2.52
CA TYR A 155 12.60 -0.73 -2.96
C TYR A 155 11.36 -1.36 -2.36
N HIS A 156 10.38 -0.53 -2.13
CA HIS A 156 9.10 -0.87 -1.58
C HIS A 156 8.03 -0.67 -2.66
N TRP A 157 7.17 -1.65 -2.86
CA TRP A 157 6.15 -1.68 -3.89
C TRP A 157 4.80 -1.90 -3.24
N ILE A 158 3.85 -1.04 -3.54
CA ILE A 158 2.46 -1.25 -3.14
C ILE A 158 1.83 -2.23 -4.14
N VAL A 159 1.23 -3.27 -3.64
CA VAL A 159 0.60 -4.34 -4.44
C VAL A 159 -0.90 -4.19 -4.45
N ASP A 160 -1.45 -3.78 -3.33
CA ASP A 160 -2.86 -3.49 -3.24
C ASP A 160 -3.15 -2.08 -3.74
N PRO A 161 -3.94 -1.94 -4.82
CA PRO A 161 -4.33 -0.63 -5.33
C PRO A 161 -5.45 0.03 -4.51
N ASP A 162 -6.04 -0.66 -3.53
CA ASP A 162 -7.15 -0.23 -2.68
C ASP A 162 -6.90 -0.81 -1.27
N ILE A 163 -6.03 -0.12 -0.49
CA ILE A 163 -5.49 -0.65 0.78
C ILE A 163 -6.56 -0.81 1.84
N ASP A 164 -7.51 0.11 1.93
CA ASP A 164 -8.55 0.09 2.96
C ASP A 164 -9.83 -0.64 2.54
N ASN A 165 -9.89 -1.06 1.27
CA ASN A 165 -10.97 -1.84 0.67
C ASN A 165 -12.33 -1.12 0.67
N ASP A 166 -12.33 0.19 0.46
CA ASP A 166 -13.54 0.99 0.32
C ASP A 166 -14.14 0.98 -1.10
N GLY A 167 -13.37 0.49 -2.08
CA GLY A 167 -13.72 0.38 -3.50
C GLY A 167 -13.18 1.53 -4.36
N VAL A 168 -12.41 2.45 -3.79
CA VAL A 168 -11.68 3.51 -4.49
C VAL A 168 -10.20 3.16 -4.51
N LEU A 169 -9.55 3.30 -5.67
CA LEU A 169 -8.12 3.01 -5.78
C LEU A 169 -7.30 4.06 -5.04
N ASN A 170 -6.23 3.67 -4.36
CA ASN A 170 -5.32 4.58 -3.66
C ASN A 170 -4.84 5.79 -4.50
N ALA A 171 -4.80 5.65 -5.84
CA ALA A 171 -4.40 6.72 -6.75
C ALA A 171 -5.48 7.79 -6.95
N ASP A 172 -6.73 7.44 -6.71
CA ASP A 172 -7.93 8.27 -6.87
C ASP A 172 -8.57 8.61 -5.52
N ASP A 173 -7.98 8.12 -4.42
CA ASP A 173 -8.45 8.22 -3.04
C ASP A 173 -7.67 9.29 -2.27
N ALA A 174 -8.38 10.22 -1.66
CA ALA A 174 -7.78 11.24 -0.79
C ALA A 174 -7.36 10.67 0.57
N PHE A 175 -7.94 9.54 0.99
CA PHE A 175 -7.70 8.89 2.30
C PHE A 175 -7.41 7.39 2.17
N PRO A 176 -6.31 6.97 1.51
CA PRO A 176 -6.05 5.58 1.12
C PRO A 176 -5.92 4.55 2.24
N GLU A 177 -5.97 4.95 3.50
CA GLU A 177 -5.89 4.08 4.68
C GLU A 177 -7.16 4.17 5.55
N GLU A 178 -8.20 4.89 5.09
CA GLU A 178 -9.42 5.15 5.88
C GLU A 178 -10.69 4.81 5.08
N ASN A 179 -11.21 3.62 5.28
CA ASN A 179 -12.29 3.01 4.49
C ASN A 179 -13.67 3.68 4.60
N THR A 180 -13.78 4.77 5.30
CA THR A 180 -15.03 5.55 5.41
C THR A 180 -14.95 6.89 4.69
N GLN A 181 -13.78 7.26 4.18
CA GLN A 181 -13.54 8.51 3.45
C GLN A 181 -12.73 8.23 2.17
N TRP A 182 -13.06 8.91 1.07
CA TRP A 182 -12.35 8.78 -0.22
C TRP A 182 -12.24 10.08 -1.02
N ASN A 183 -13.02 11.11 -0.68
CA ASN A 183 -12.94 12.42 -1.31
C ASN A 183 -12.66 13.50 -0.30
N ASP A 184 -11.91 14.53 -0.72
CA ASP A 184 -11.68 15.78 -0.02
C ASP A 184 -11.80 16.89 -1.08
N THR A 185 -12.97 17.50 -1.17
CA THR A 185 -13.31 18.41 -2.28
C THR A 185 -12.62 19.76 -2.18
N ASP A 186 -12.37 20.26 -0.98
CA ASP A 186 -11.73 21.56 -0.75
C ASP A 186 -10.30 21.48 -0.27
N ASN A 187 -9.78 20.26 -0.06
CA ASN A 187 -8.41 19.91 0.30
C ASN A 187 -7.99 20.49 1.66
N ASP A 188 -8.82 20.34 2.66
CA ASP A 188 -8.50 20.74 4.04
C ASP A 188 -8.06 19.59 4.95
N GLY A 189 -8.20 18.36 4.47
CA GLY A 189 -7.77 17.14 5.16
C GLY A 189 -8.90 16.41 5.89
N TYR A 190 -10.13 16.90 5.78
CA TYR A 190 -11.34 16.23 6.25
C TYR A 190 -12.11 15.64 5.07
N GLY A 191 -12.73 14.48 5.27
CA GLY A 191 -13.37 13.78 4.17
C GLY A 191 -14.82 14.18 3.94
N ASP A 192 -15.25 14.24 2.68
CA ASP A 192 -16.60 14.66 2.27
C ASP A 192 -17.73 13.80 2.84
N ASN A 193 -17.46 12.58 3.32
CA ASN A 193 -18.48 11.71 3.87
C ASN A 193 -18.87 12.15 5.28
N PRO A 194 -20.16 12.40 5.52
CA PRO A 194 -20.63 12.87 6.82
C PRO A 194 -20.54 11.78 7.89
N LEU A 195 -20.59 12.17 9.15
CA LEU A 195 -20.69 11.22 10.26
C LEU A 195 -21.75 10.13 9.98
N PRO A 196 -21.48 8.84 10.29
CA PRO A 196 -20.43 8.35 11.21
C PRO A 196 -19.08 8.01 10.57
N ALA A 197 -18.76 8.54 9.38
CA ALA A 197 -17.43 8.40 8.82
C ALA A 197 -16.36 9.03 9.73
N TYR A 198 -15.14 8.55 9.61
CA TYR A 198 -14.00 9.09 10.37
C TYR A 198 -13.76 10.55 9.95
N GLU A 199 -13.71 11.46 10.92
CA GLU A 199 -13.41 12.88 10.69
C GLU A 199 -14.16 13.46 9.47
N GLY A 200 -15.48 13.19 9.39
CA GLY A 200 -16.29 13.69 8.29
C GLY A 200 -16.42 15.21 8.31
N ASP A 201 -16.23 15.82 7.14
CA ASP A 201 -16.30 17.26 6.95
C ASP A 201 -17.73 17.78 7.01
N ASP A 202 -17.98 18.75 7.87
CA ASP A 202 -19.25 19.46 7.97
C ASP A 202 -19.39 20.62 6.96
N CYS A 203 -18.29 21.00 6.29
CA CYS A 203 -18.21 22.07 5.30
C CYS A 203 -17.55 21.64 3.98
N PRO A 204 -17.90 20.52 3.34
CA PRO A 204 -17.11 19.82 2.31
C PRO A 204 -16.81 20.58 1.02
N THR A 205 -17.04 21.84 0.95
CA THR A 205 -16.72 22.71 -0.21
C THR A 205 -16.08 24.03 0.21
N VAL A 206 -15.79 24.19 1.48
CA VAL A 206 -15.22 25.42 2.05
C VAL A 206 -14.12 25.05 3.03
N HIS A 207 -12.90 25.06 2.54
CA HIS A 207 -11.69 24.77 3.33
C HIS A 207 -11.73 25.41 4.71
N GLY A 208 -11.54 24.60 5.76
CA GLY A 208 -11.54 25.03 7.14
C GLY A 208 -10.54 24.29 8.02
N THR A 209 -10.48 24.65 9.28
CA THR A 209 -9.52 24.11 10.25
C THR A 209 -10.15 23.78 11.59
N SER A 210 -11.46 23.94 11.73
CA SER A 210 -12.17 23.66 12.98
C SER A 210 -12.17 22.17 13.35
N THR A 211 -12.05 21.87 14.65
CA THR A 211 -11.80 20.53 15.17
C THR A 211 -12.67 20.18 16.38
N GLU A 212 -13.37 21.15 16.98
CA GLU A 212 -14.07 20.95 18.25
C GLU A 212 -15.58 20.75 18.09
N ASP A 213 -16.23 21.47 17.18
CA ASP A 213 -17.68 21.44 16.99
C ASP A 213 -18.14 20.93 15.63
N ARG A 214 -17.49 21.40 14.56
CA ARG A 214 -17.75 21.05 13.17
C ARG A 214 -16.41 20.86 12.47
N PHE A 215 -16.10 19.65 12.09
CA PHE A 215 -14.82 19.37 11.42
C PHE A 215 -14.76 20.04 10.04
N GLY A 216 -13.59 20.58 9.67
CA GLY A 216 -13.35 21.10 8.33
C GLY A 216 -14.04 22.42 8.00
N CYS A 217 -14.67 23.09 8.98
CA CYS A 217 -15.28 24.39 8.75
C CYS A 217 -14.31 25.55 8.98
N PRO A 218 -14.57 26.76 8.40
CA PRO A 218 -13.77 27.94 8.67
C PRO A 218 -13.63 28.22 10.17
N ASP A 219 -12.41 28.58 10.56
CA ASP A 219 -11.99 28.90 11.91
C ASP A 219 -10.92 30.02 11.78
N GLU A 220 -11.33 31.28 12.00
CA GLU A 220 -10.51 32.44 11.67
C GLU A 220 -9.33 32.62 12.62
N ASP A 221 -9.48 32.27 13.91
CA ASP A 221 -8.43 32.51 14.90
C ASP A 221 -7.68 31.22 15.31
N GLY A 222 -8.18 30.04 14.91
CA GLY A 222 -7.50 28.76 15.11
C GLY A 222 -7.67 28.18 16.52
N ASP A 223 -8.78 28.46 17.20
CA ASP A 223 -9.07 27.90 18.51
C ASP A 223 -9.72 26.51 18.44
N GLY A 224 -10.14 26.10 17.24
CA GLY A 224 -10.76 24.82 16.94
C GLY A 224 -12.28 24.88 16.80
N TRP A 225 -12.92 25.98 17.19
CA TRP A 225 -14.34 26.19 16.96
C TRP A 225 -14.59 26.82 15.59
N SER A 226 -15.67 26.42 14.96
CA SER A 226 -16.02 26.99 13.64
C SER A 226 -16.54 28.42 13.80
N ASP A 227 -16.24 29.29 12.80
CA ASP A 227 -16.71 30.69 12.75
C ASP A 227 -18.22 30.84 12.97
N ASP A 228 -19.01 29.85 12.58
CA ASP A 228 -20.47 29.83 12.74
C ASP A 228 -20.91 29.64 14.18
N ASN A 229 -20.09 29.04 15.02
CA ASN A 229 -20.39 28.70 16.42
C ASN A 229 -19.43 29.39 17.40
N ASP A 230 -18.58 30.30 16.90
CA ASP A 230 -17.68 31.11 17.69
C ASP A 230 -18.24 32.54 17.84
N ASP A 231 -18.50 32.94 19.09
CA ASP A 231 -18.95 34.28 19.41
C ASP A 231 -17.81 35.32 19.42
N TYR A 232 -16.53 34.85 19.34
CA TYR A 232 -15.32 35.66 19.46
C TYR A 232 -14.29 35.39 18.36
N LEU A 233 -14.66 35.45 17.11
CA LEU A 233 -13.90 35.11 15.87
C LEU A 233 -12.44 35.55 15.78
N GLY A 234 -11.91 36.27 16.67
CA GLY A 234 -10.54 36.78 16.64
C GLY A 234 -9.81 36.65 17.99
N ASP A 235 -10.31 35.83 18.90
CA ASP A 235 -9.67 35.61 20.21
C ASP A 235 -9.52 34.12 20.49
N ILE A 236 -8.43 33.53 20.05
CA ILE A 236 -8.04 32.09 20.13
C ILE A 236 -8.27 31.44 21.51
N LEU A 237 -8.62 32.18 22.51
CA LEU A 237 -8.87 31.68 23.86
C LEU A 237 -10.36 31.69 24.22
N GLN A 238 -11.24 32.20 23.35
CA GLN A 238 -12.63 32.48 23.66
C GLN A 238 -13.52 32.08 22.48
N TRP A 239 -14.58 31.32 22.74
CA TRP A 239 -15.53 30.86 21.69
C TRP A 239 -17.01 30.95 22.08
N ALA A 240 -17.35 31.22 23.35
CA ALA A 240 -18.73 31.19 23.80
C ALA A 240 -19.13 32.38 24.66
N ASP A 241 -20.37 32.88 24.45
CA ASP A 241 -21.07 33.88 25.27
C ASP A 241 -22.56 33.45 25.43
N ALA A 242 -22.80 32.48 26.30
CA ALA A 242 -24.10 31.80 26.40
C ALA A 242 -25.25 32.71 26.91
N ASP A 243 -24.94 33.78 27.65
CA ASP A 243 -25.92 34.73 28.14
C ASP A 243 -25.99 36.05 27.34
N SER A 244 -25.06 36.18 26.35
CA SER A 244 -24.98 37.29 25.41
C SER A 244 -24.78 38.66 26.08
N ASP A 245 -23.96 38.67 27.14
CA ASP A 245 -23.65 39.90 27.87
C ASP A 245 -22.40 40.62 27.33
N GLY A 246 -21.66 39.98 26.41
CA GLY A 246 -20.45 40.45 25.74
C GLY A 246 -19.17 40.13 26.51
N HIS A 247 -19.24 39.20 27.45
CA HIS A 247 -18.10 38.62 28.16
C HIS A 247 -18.03 37.13 27.92
N PRO A 248 -16.88 36.58 27.51
CA PRO A 248 -16.76 35.16 27.20
C PRO A 248 -16.93 34.24 28.42
N ASP A 249 -17.56 33.09 28.18
CA ASP A 249 -17.83 32.05 29.20
C ASP A 249 -16.62 31.16 29.52
N ASN A 250 -15.53 31.28 28.79
CA ASN A 250 -14.37 30.42 28.95
C ASN A 250 -13.66 30.63 30.27
N THR A 251 -13.09 29.58 30.82
CA THR A 251 -12.50 29.56 32.17
C THR A 251 -11.28 30.43 32.37
N ASP A 252 -10.69 30.99 31.34
CA ASP A 252 -9.55 31.88 31.40
C ASP A 252 -9.94 33.38 31.43
N ASP A 253 -11.16 33.72 31.06
CA ASP A 253 -11.65 35.06 31.21
C ASP A 253 -12.23 35.29 32.61
N THR A 254 -11.51 36.12 33.37
CA THR A 254 -11.93 36.51 34.72
C THR A 254 -12.88 37.69 34.71
N ARG A 255 -13.27 38.19 33.55
CA ARG A 255 -14.22 39.32 33.38
C ARG A 255 -15.67 38.89 33.50
N ASP A 256 -15.95 37.61 33.20
CA ASP A 256 -17.26 37.03 33.45
C ASP A 256 -17.29 36.28 34.81
N PRO A 257 -17.90 36.85 35.87
CA PRO A 257 -18.03 36.18 37.15
C PRO A 257 -19.09 35.12 37.19
N ASN A 258 -19.89 34.92 36.12
CA ASN A 258 -21.03 34.00 36.10
C ASN A 258 -21.29 33.37 34.71
N PRO A 259 -20.32 32.57 34.21
CA PRO A 259 -20.27 32.04 32.82
C PRO A 259 -21.42 31.13 32.39
N HIS A 260 -22.43 30.94 33.18
CA HIS A 260 -23.61 30.10 32.85
C HIS A 260 -24.93 30.73 33.34
N GLY A 261 -24.90 31.99 33.66
CA GLY A 261 -26.00 32.63 34.36
C GLY A 261 -26.76 33.65 33.54
N THR A 262 -27.74 34.17 34.14
CA THR A 262 -28.46 35.35 33.74
C THR A 262 -27.58 36.57 33.84
N VAL A 263 -27.61 37.45 32.83
CA VAL A 263 -26.96 38.74 32.68
C VAL A 263 -26.38 39.27 33.99
N ASP A 264 -25.06 39.22 34.12
CA ASP A 264 -24.38 39.77 35.29
C ASP A 264 -24.20 41.29 35.15
N TRP A 265 -25.07 42.00 35.75
CA TRP A 265 -24.88 43.43 35.91
C TRP A 265 -23.81 43.72 36.95
N LEU A 266 -22.57 43.90 36.55
CA LEU A 266 -21.64 44.62 37.38
C LEU A 266 -21.92 46.12 37.22
N PRO A 267 -22.36 46.83 38.25
CA PRO A 267 -22.46 48.27 38.19
C PRO A 267 -21.09 48.87 38.09
N ASN A 268 -20.86 49.76 37.11
CA ASN A 268 -19.69 50.59 36.95
C ASN A 268 -19.31 51.31 38.25
#